data_3ab8f0addd200e497b2cc782a5b9a452
#
_entry.id   3ab8f0addd200e497b2cc782a5b9a452
#
_cell.length_a   1.000
_cell.length_b   1.000
_cell.length_c   1.000
_cell.angle_alpha   90.00
_cell.angle_beta   90.00
_cell.angle_gamma   90.00
#
_symmetry.space_group_name_H-M   'P 1'
#
loop_
_entity.id
_entity.type
_entity.pdbx_description
1 polymer ?
#
loop_
_entity_poly.entity_id
_entity_poly.type
_entity_poly.pdbx_seq_one_letter_code
_entity_poly.pdbx_strand_id
1 'polypeptide(L)'
;MNKRFAIACSGGAALLAAAGAAQGSCGSAFCVLNTNWSTQGVASDPGSFRLDERFEFVDQKHLMQGTKRISQADDTADTTELRTINRNLLTTLDYTVSKNWAVSVSVPVVDRSHSHIANPTGAATFEKWDFTKVGDTRVLGMYRFDNEKNPVVNQGLMFGLKLPTGDYRVSNADGSVAERALQPGTGSTDFVLGGYYSAPGIHLDSSWFVQGLYQQAVSTKEEYKPGNQFQLNVGYRYPLGHDLQALLQINSLIKGRDSGANAEPDLSGSKSVFLSPGLIYSVTHDFQLYSFVQLPIYRFYNGIQLSVDWAFVAGATVRF
;
A
#
# COMPACT_ATOMS: atom_id res chain seq x y z
N MET A 1 2.62 55.70 56.95
CA MET A 1 2.20 55.92 55.55
C MET A 1 2.76 54.75 54.72
N ASN A 2 2.02 53.68 54.59
CA ASN A 2 2.41 52.52 53.79
C ASN A 2 1.42 52.32 52.64
N LYS A 3 1.86 52.59 51.42
CA LYS A 3 1.10 52.26 50.24
C LYS A 3 1.34 50.80 49.82
N ARG A 4 0.33 49.99 49.90
CA ARG A 4 0.32 48.62 49.38
C ARG A 4 0.00 48.67 47.87
N PHE A 5 0.91 48.20 47.08
CA PHE A 5 0.69 47.90 45.65
C PHE A 5 -0.01 46.54 45.52
N ALA A 6 -1.18 46.54 44.94
CA ALA A 6 -1.89 45.32 44.55
C ALA A 6 -1.43 44.94 43.12
N ILE A 7 -0.84 43.77 42.97
CA ILE A 7 -0.52 43.17 41.66
C ILE A 7 -1.73 42.33 41.26
N ALA A 8 -2.38 42.77 40.18
CA ALA A 8 -3.44 41.99 39.54
C ALA A 8 -2.81 40.87 38.70
N CYS A 9 -3.01 39.61 39.11
CA CYS A 9 -2.72 38.48 38.26
C CYS A 9 -3.83 38.32 37.20
N SER A 10 -3.52 38.70 35.96
CA SER A 10 -4.34 38.36 34.82
C SER A 10 -4.16 36.86 34.49
N GLY A 11 -5.18 36.09 34.77
CA GLY A 11 -5.28 34.68 34.39
C GLY A 11 -5.34 34.54 32.89
N GLY A 12 -4.26 34.04 32.28
CA GLY A 12 -4.28 33.56 30.90
C GLY A 12 -5.07 32.27 30.82
N ALA A 13 -6.23 32.30 30.19
CA ALA A 13 -6.95 31.11 29.81
C ALA A 13 -6.12 30.39 28.73
N ALA A 14 -5.50 29.28 29.12
CA ALA A 14 -4.93 28.32 28.17
C ALA A 14 -6.09 27.67 27.41
N LEU A 15 -6.26 28.05 26.16
CA LEU A 15 -7.03 27.28 25.19
C LEU A 15 -6.33 25.93 25.02
N LEU A 16 -6.81 24.92 25.71
CA LEU A 16 -6.58 23.53 25.37
C LEU A 16 -7.30 23.31 24.04
N ALA A 17 -6.55 23.41 22.94
CA ALA A 17 -6.98 22.83 21.69
C ALA A 17 -7.13 21.32 21.95
N ALA A 18 -8.38 20.87 22.08
CA ALA A 18 -8.70 19.46 22.01
C ALA A 18 -8.27 19.03 20.60
N ALA A 19 -7.13 18.34 20.52
CA ALA A 19 -6.78 17.56 19.32
C ALA A 19 -7.88 16.51 19.21
N GLY A 20 -8.85 16.74 18.31
CA GLY A 20 -9.82 15.74 17.94
C GLY A 20 -9.07 14.47 17.54
N ALA A 21 -9.42 13.36 18.17
CA ALA A 21 -8.87 12.08 17.81
C ALA A 21 -9.24 11.79 16.36
N ALA A 22 -8.24 11.86 15.48
CA ALA A 22 -8.40 11.50 14.08
C ALA A 22 -8.58 10.00 13.98
N GLN A 23 -9.56 9.52 13.24
CA GLN A 23 -9.93 8.10 13.20
C GLN A 23 -9.36 7.40 11.98
N GLY A 24 -8.70 6.25 12.22
CA GLY A 24 -7.91 5.56 11.24
C GLY A 24 -8.71 4.87 10.16
N SER A 25 -8.62 5.36 8.95
CA SER A 25 -9.09 4.61 7.78
C SER A 25 -8.00 3.71 7.21
N CYS A 26 -8.39 2.62 6.54
CA CYS A 26 -7.48 1.78 5.75
C CYS A 26 -7.04 2.53 4.46
N GLY A 27 -6.83 3.84 4.59
CA GLY A 27 -6.52 4.74 3.48
C GLY A 27 -5.07 4.73 3.04
N SER A 28 -4.18 3.93 3.64
CA SER A 28 -2.79 3.92 3.17
C SER A 28 -2.76 3.49 1.70
N ALA A 29 -2.07 4.26 0.86
CA ALA A 29 -1.88 4.00 -0.57
C ALA A 29 -1.34 2.59 -0.87
N PHE A 30 -0.89 1.89 0.14
CA PHE A 30 -0.29 0.55 0.10
C PHE A 30 -1.18 -0.56 0.65
N CYS A 31 -2.46 -0.29 0.93
CA CYS A 31 -3.44 -1.35 1.18
C CYS A 31 -3.72 -2.18 -0.08
N VAL A 32 -3.38 -1.67 -1.26
CA VAL A 32 -3.38 -2.45 -2.48
C VAL A 32 -2.09 -3.26 -2.53
N LEU A 33 -2.27 -4.53 -2.66
CA LEU A 33 -1.24 -5.54 -2.73
C LEU A 33 -0.24 -5.21 -3.82
N ASN A 34 1.02 -5.18 -3.44
CA ASN A 34 2.10 -5.05 -4.42
C ASN A 34 2.20 -6.35 -5.22
N THR A 35 1.32 -6.52 -6.20
CA THR A 35 1.32 -7.66 -7.14
C THR A 35 2.45 -7.51 -8.15
N ASN A 36 3.67 -7.26 -7.69
CA ASN A 36 4.81 -7.10 -8.57
C ASN A 36 5.24 -8.47 -9.11
N TRP A 37 4.41 -9.03 -10.02
CA TRP A 37 4.76 -10.23 -10.78
C TRP A 37 6.03 -10.04 -11.63
N SER A 38 6.43 -8.78 -11.86
CA SER A 38 7.62 -8.43 -12.62
C SER A 38 8.92 -8.87 -11.93
N THR A 39 8.92 -9.06 -10.61
CA THR A 39 10.07 -9.65 -9.90
C THR A 39 10.23 -11.14 -10.17
N GLN A 40 9.26 -11.78 -10.79
CA GLN A 40 9.20 -13.24 -10.98
C GLN A 40 9.94 -13.76 -12.20
N GLY A 41 10.58 -12.92 -12.95
CA GLY A 41 11.22 -13.30 -14.20
C GLY A 41 12.53 -12.61 -14.48
N VAL A 42 13.26 -12.18 -13.45
CA VAL A 42 14.56 -11.53 -13.64
C VAL A 42 15.62 -12.57 -13.93
N ALA A 43 15.53 -13.18 -15.11
CA ALA A 43 16.69 -13.66 -15.82
C ALA A 43 16.97 -12.63 -16.90
N SER A 44 17.43 -11.47 -16.52
CA SER A 44 17.92 -10.46 -17.45
C SER A 44 19.43 -10.57 -17.48
N ASP A 45 20.03 -10.27 -18.61
CA ASP A 45 21.47 -10.24 -18.74
C ASP A 45 22.07 -9.18 -17.82
N PRO A 46 23.26 -9.41 -17.25
CA PRO A 46 23.95 -8.39 -16.48
C PRO A 46 24.10 -7.10 -17.25
N GLY A 47 23.80 -5.96 -16.63
CA GLY A 47 23.80 -4.64 -17.25
C GLY A 47 22.45 -4.20 -17.82
N SER A 48 21.45 -5.08 -17.87
CA SER A 48 20.12 -4.73 -18.40
C SER A 48 19.28 -3.98 -17.36
N PHE A 49 18.37 -3.16 -17.89
CA PHE A 49 17.34 -2.46 -17.13
C PHE A 49 15.95 -3.00 -17.46
N ARG A 50 15.05 -2.88 -16.49
CA ARG A 50 13.63 -3.09 -16.69
C ARG A 50 12.85 -1.95 -16.04
N LEU A 51 12.02 -1.27 -16.82
CA LEU A 51 11.09 -0.26 -16.36
C LEU A 51 9.69 -0.86 -16.35
N ASP A 52 8.99 -0.71 -15.22
CA ASP A 52 7.59 -1.07 -15.06
C ASP A 52 6.80 0.18 -14.64
N GLU A 53 5.81 0.54 -15.42
CA GLU A 53 4.84 1.59 -15.11
C GLU A 53 3.49 0.96 -14.85
N ARG A 54 2.96 1.19 -13.65
CA ARG A 54 1.73 0.56 -13.17
C ARG A 54 0.74 1.56 -12.65
N PHE A 55 -0.42 1.61 -13.25
CA PHE A 55 -1.59 2.33 -12.74
C PHE A 55 -2.44 1.41 -11.86
N GLU A 56 -2.88 1.92 -10.72
CA GLU A 56 -3.75 1.23 -9.78
C GLU A 56 -4.96 2.12 -9.45
N PHE A 57 -6.15 1.58 -9.66
CA PHE A 57 -7.41 2.18 -9.22
C PHE A 57 -8.00 1.37 -8.09
N VAL A 58 -8.33 2.02 -6.96
CA VAL A 58 -8.94 1.36 -5.79
C VAL A 58 -10.12 2.17 -5.32
N ASP A 59 -11.29 1.54 -5.22
CA ASP A 59 -12.50 2.12 -4.66
C ASP A 59 -12.82 1.50 -3.30
N GLN A 60 -12.98 2.37 -2.29
CA GLN A 60 -13.33 2.00 -0.92
C GLN A 60 -14.53 2.84 -0.49
N LYS A 61 -15.70 2.22 -0.33
CA LYS A 61 -16.96 2.93 -0.01
C LYS A 61 -17.83 2.22 1.02
N HIS A 62 -17.43 1.02 1.44
CA HIS A 62 -18.21 0.26 2.39
C HIS A 62 -17.46 0.13 3.72
N LEU A 63 -18.13 0.53 4.79
CA LEU A 63 -17.63 0.35 6.15
C LEU A 63 -17.71 -1.13 6.52
N MET A 64 -16.65 -1.61 7.16
CA MET A 64 -16.55 -2.96 7.71
C MET A 64 -16.10 -2.89 9.17
N GLN A 65 -16.65 -3.80 9.98
CA GLN A 65 -16.18 -4.11 11.32
C GLN A 65 -16.02 -5.62 11.46
N GLY A 66 -14.83 -6.08 11.75
CA GLY A 66 -14.50 -7.49 11.62
C GLY A 66 -14.70 -7.95 10.17
N THR A 67 -15.49 -8.97 9.96
CA THR A 67 -15.88 -9.48 8.63
C THR A 67 -17.24 -8.97 8.15
N LYS A 68 -17.92 -8.15 8.96
CA LYS A 68 -19.29 -7.69 8.65
C LYS A 68 -19.25 -6.30 8.03
N ARG A 69 -20.08 -6.11 7.00
CA ARG A 69 -20.41 -4.79 6.49
C ARG A 69 -21.39 -4.11 7.47
N ILE A 70 -21.12 -2.85 7.78
CA ILE A 70 -22.00 -2.02 8.59
C ILE A 70 -22.53 -0.85 7.76
N SER A 71 -23.66 -0.27 8.19
CA SER A 71 -24.19 0.95 7.61
C SER A 71 -23.54 2.17 8.27
N GLN A 72 -23.58 3.33 7.60
CA GLN A 72 -23.12 4.59 8.18
C GLN A 72 -23.95 4.98 9.44
N ALA A 73 -25.24 4.57 9.51
CA ALA A 73 -26.09 4.82 10.64
C ALA A 73 -25.71 4.00 11.91
N ASP A 74 -25.01 2.89 11.71
CA ASP A 74 -24.55 2.03 12.81
C ASP A 74 -23.11 2.40 13.25
N ASP A 75 -22.51 3.41 12.59
CA ASP A 75 -21.18 3.90 12.93
C ASP A 75 -21.28 4.75 14.20
N THR A 76 -20.66 4.28 15.26
CA THR A 76 -20.62 4.95 16.59
C THR A 76 -19.34 5.75 16.78
N ALA A 77 -18.55 5.89 15.74
CA ALA A 77 -17.30 6.58 15.78
C ALA A 77 -17.50 8.13 15.73
N ASP A 78 -16.52 8.89 16.22
CA ASP A 78 -16.55 10.36 16.16
C ASP A 78 -16.40 10.90 14.73
N THR A 79 -16.08 10.02 13.79
CA THR A 79 -15.95 10.32 12.36
C THR A 79 -16.54 9.17 11.54
N THR A 80 -17.44 9.48 10.63
CA THR A 80 -18.01 8.49 9.69
C THR A 80 -17.36 8.62 8.33
N GLU A 81 -16.57 7.65 7.95
CA GLU A 81 -15.93 7.61 6.63
C GLU A 81 -16.95 7.30 5.53
N LEU A 82 -16.88 8.05 4.43
CA LEU A 82 -17.81 7.95 3.32
C LEU A 82 -17.20 7.20 2.13
N ARG A 83 -16.04 7.64 1.67
CA ARG A 83 -15.38 7.04 0.51
C ARG A 83 -13.91 7.44 0.40
N THR A 84 -13.09 6.51 -0.04
CA THR A 84 -11.73 6.77 -0.52
C THR A 84 -11.55 6.21 -1.92
N ILE A 85 -11.07 7.04 -2.85
CA ILE A 85 -10.65 6.63 -4.19
C ILE A 85 -9.15 6.86 -4.29
N ASN A 86 -8.41 5.85 -4.72
CA ASN A 86 -6.99 5.96 -5.04
C ASN A 86 -6.78 5.70 -6.52
N ARG A 87 -5.95 6.53 -7.16
CA ARG A 87 -5.47 6.41 -8.54
C ARG A 87 -3.96 6.56 -8.49
N ASN A 88 -3.27 5.47 -8.23
CA ASN A 88 -1.83 5.50 -8.02
C ASN A 88 -1.09 5.19 -9.32
N LEU A 89 0.02 5.86 -9.54
CA LEU A 89 1.00 5.48 -10.54
C LEU A 89 2.26 5.00 -9.82
N LEU A 90 2.71 3.78 -10.10
CA LEU A 90 3.92 3.21 -9.53
C LEU A 90 4.93 2.98 -10.63
N THR A 91 6.04 3.73 -10.58
CA THR A 91 7.21 3.56 -11.43
C THR A 91 8.20 2.65 -10.71
N THR A 92 8.59 1.56 -11.33
CA THR A 92 9.64 0.65 -10.80
C THR A 92 10.74 0.49 -11.84
N LEU A 93 11.97 0.79 -11.43
CA LEU A 93 13.18 0.55 -12.22
C LEU A 93 14.00 -0.56 -11.55
N ASP A 94 14.25 -1.63 -12.29
CA ASP A 94 15.14 -2.70 -11.89
C ASP A 94 16.42 -2.66 -12.72
N TYR A 95 17.56 -2.89 -12.07
CA TYR A 95 18.87 -3.01 -12.67
C TYR A 95 19.48 -4.35 -12.33
N THR A 96 19.85 -5.13 -13.34
CA THR A 96 20.53 -6.42 -13.17
C THR A 96 22.04 -6.20 -13.06
N VAL A 97 22.56 -6.24 -11.83
CA VAL A 97 23.97 -6.01 -11.53
C VAL A 97 24.84 -7.19 -11.99
N SER A 98 24.36 -8.40 -11.79
CA SER A 98 25.03 -9.64 -12.16
C SER A 98 24.01 -10.77 -12.35
N LYS A 99 24.46 -11.96 -12.73
CA LYS A 99 23.63 -13.17 -12.85
C LYS A 99 22.74 -13.41 -11.62
N ASN A 100 23.23 -13.07 -10.42
CA ASN A 100 22.56 -13.36 -9.16
C ASN A 100 22.01 -12.12 -8.45
N TRP A 101 22.45 -10.92 -8.82
CA TRP A 101 22.10 -9.69 -8.12
C TRP A 101 21.36 -8.71 -9.01
N ALA A 102 20.27 -8.17 -8.48
CA ALA A 102 19.58 -7.03 -9.04
C ALA A 102 19.18 -6.03 -7.95
N VAL A 103 18.96 -4.79 -8.35
CA VAL A 103 18.46 -3.70 -7.49
C VAL A 103 17.18 -3.18 -8.09
N SER A 104 16.19 -2.93 -7.26
CA SER A 104 14.89 -2.39 -7.62
C SER A 104 14.62 -1.09 -6.89
N VAL A 105 14.20 -0.06 -7.59
CA VAL A 105 13.75 1.21 -7.02
C VAL A 105 12.31 1.44 -7.47
N SER A 106 11.40 1.63 -6.52
CA SER A 106 9.97 1.88 -6.79
C SER A 106 9.55 3.21 -6.18
N VAL A 107 8.95 4.08 -7.00
CA VAL A 107 8.46 5.41 -6.60
C VAL A 107 6.97 5.50 -6.92
N PRO A 108 6.09 5.63 -5.92
CA PRO A 108 4.67 5.83 -6.15
C PRO A 108 4.32 7.31 -6.26
N VAL A 109 3.42 7.65 -7.17
CA VAL A 109 2.63 8.88 -7.16
C VAL A 109 1.23 8.50 -6.71
N VAL A 110 0.80 9.09 -5.61
CA VAL A 110 -0.49 8.83 -4.97
C VAL A 110 -1.45 9.95 -5.33
N ASP A 111 -2.49 9.65 -6.08
CA ASP A 111 -3.66 10.50 -6.29
C ASP A 111 -4.80 9.95 -5.46
N ARG A 112 -5.25 10.72 -4.47
CA ARG A 112 -6.26 10.30 -3.51
C ARG A 112 -7.36 11.33 -3.36
N SER A 113 -8.60 10.84 -3.38
CA SER A 113 -9.78 11.56 -2.95
C SER A 113 -10.38 10.83 -1.76
N HIS A 114 -10.51 11.51 -0.63
CA HIS A 114 -11.11 10.98 0.59
C HIS A 114 -12.16 11.93 1.12
N SER A 115 -13.24 11.41 1.68
CA SER A 115 -14.28 12.19 2.35
C SER A 115 -14.85 11.48 3.56
N HIS A 116 -15.16 12.24 4.60
CA HIS A 116 -15.83 11.78 5.80
C HIS A 116 -16.74 12.86 6.42
N ILE A 117 -17.52 12.49 7.41
CA ILE A 117 -18.30 13.38 8.26
C ILE A 117 -17.67 13.34 9.64
N ALA A 118 -17.12 14.46 10.09
CA ALA A 118 -16.66 14.64 11.47
C ALA A 118 -17.84 15.00 12.38
N ASN A 119 -17.81 14.50 13.62
CA ASN A 119 -18.85 14.69 14.65
C ASN A 119 -20.28 14.37 14.17
N PRO A 120 -20.57 13.16 13.65
CA PRO A 120 -21.87 12.83 13.07
C PRO A 120 -23.03 12.89 14.07
N THR A 121 -22.76 12.83 15.39
CA THR A 121 -23.76 12.93 16.47
C THR A 121 -23.92 14.34 17.03
N GLY A 122 -23.10 15.30 16.61
CA GLY A 122 -23.12 16.69 17.05
C GLY A 122 -23.32 17.67 15.89
N ALA A 123 -22.50 18.73 15.84
CA ALA A 123 -22.45 19.62 14.68
C ALA A 123 -21.65 18.92 13.57
N ALA A 124 -22.31 18.13 12.77
CA ALA A 124 -21.70 17.34 11.70
C ALA A 124 -21.02 18.25 10.67
N THR A 125 -19.75 17.98 10.38
CA THR A 125 -18.96 18.71 9.39
C THR A 125 -18.49 17.77 8.31
N PHE A 126 -18.78 18.07 7.05
CA PHE A 126 -18.26 17.34 5.91
C PHE A 126 -16.83 17.80 5.63
N GLU A 127 -15.89 16.85 5.58
CA GLU A 127 -14.49 17.10 5.27
C GLU A 127 -14.06 16.28 4.06
N LYS A 128 -13.20 16.88 3.22
CA LYS A 128 -12.71 16.25 2.00
C LYS A 128 -11.24 16.61 1.76
N TRP A 129 -10.47 15.61 1.35
CA TRP A 129 -9.08 15.75 0.89
C TRP A 129 -8.96 15.22 -0.53
N ASP A 130 -8.40 16.04 -1.40
CA ASP A 130 -8.02 15.68 -2.76
C ASP A 130 -6.56 16.10 -2.96
N PHE A 131 -5.70 15.14 -3.30
CA PHE A 131 -4.29 15.45 -3.55
C PHE A 131 -3.64 14.45 -4.50
N THR A 132 -2.59 14.94 -5.20
CA THR A 132 -1.67 14.12 -5.98
C THR A 132 -0.26 14.43 -5.49
N LYS A 133 0.41 13.45 -4.89
CA LYS A 133 1.72 13.59 -4.23
C LYS A 133 2.59 12.36 -4.43
N VAL A 134 3.89 12.55 -4.36
CA VAL A 134 4.85 11.42 -4.30
C VAL A 134 4.71 10.73 -2.93
N GLY A 135 4.71 9.41 -2.95
CA GLY A 135 4.69 8.59 -1.74
C GLY A 135 6.08 8.12 -1.31
N ASP A 136 6.11 7.11 -0.44
CA ASP A 136 7.36 6.56 0.08
C ASP A 136 8.07 5.66 -0.95
N THR A 137 9.33 5.97 -1.24
CA THR A 137 10.19 5.23 -2.17
C THR A 137 10.67 3.92 -1.54
N ARG A 138 10.68 2.83 -2.31
CA ARG A 138 11.31 1.55 -1.94
C ARG A 138 12.60 1.34 -2.71
N VAL A 139 13.62 0.84 -2.03
CA VAL A 139 14.88 0.38 -2.61
C VAL A 139 15.12 -1.04 -2.12
N LEU A 140 15.13 -2.01 -3.02
CA LEU A 140 15.29 -3.43 -2.70
C LEU A 140 16.47 -4.01 -3.45
N GLY A 141 17.31 -4.76 -2.75
CA GLY A 141 18.24 -5.73 -3.32
C GLY A 141 17.52 -7.05 -3.55
N MET A 142 17.81 -7.69 -4.66
CA MET A 142 17.30 -9.02 -4.99
C MET A 142 18.47 -9.96 -5.23
N TYR A 143 18.47 -11.10 -4.55
CA TYR A 143 19.46 -12.15 -4.74
C TYR A 143 18.79 -13.40 -5.27
N ARG A 144 19.21 -13.86 -6.45
CA ARG A 144 18.74 -15.07 -7.08
C ARG A 144 19.68 -16.24 -6.75
N PHE A 145 19.12 -17.34 -6.26
CA PHE A 145 19.87 -18.57 -6.07
C PHE A 145 20.06 -19.29 -7.41
N ASP A 146 21.27 -19.75 -7.68
CA ASP A 146 21.53 -20.63 -8.80
C ASP A 146 20.93 -22.00 -8.51
N ASN A 147 20.22 -22.57 -9.46
CA ASN A 147 19.72 -23.93 -9.40
C ASN A 147 20.27 -24.72 -10.60
N GLU A 148 21.48 -25.25 -10.43
CA GLU A 148 22.14 -26.02 -11.50
C GLU A 148 21.38 -27.28 -11.92
N LYS A 149 20.62 -27.88 -10.98
CA LYS A 149 19.82 -29.08 -11.24
C LYS A 149 18.52 -28.79 -12.00
N ASN A 150 18.01 -27.57 -11.87
CA ASN A 150 16.77 -27.16 -12.53
C ASN A 150 16.84 -25.67 -12.92
N PRO A 151 17.46 -25.31 -14.03
CA PRO A 151 17.71 -23.92 -14.44
C PRO A 151 16.43 -23.14 -14.78
N VAL A 152 15.30 -23.80 -14.98
CA VAL A 152 13.99 -23.17 -15.24
C VAL A 152 13.28 -22.72 -13.96
N VAL A 153 13.78 -23.12 -12.78
CA VAL A 153 13.31 -22.64 -11.49
C VAL A 153 13.98 -21.31 -11.17
N ASN A 154 13.16 -20.30 -10.84
CA ASN A 154 13.66 -19.00 -10.40
C ASN A 154 13.25 -18.79 -8.95
N GLN A 155 14.24 -18.60 -8.07
CA GLN A 155 14.03 -18.44 -6.64
C GLN A 155 15.06 -17.49 -6.04
N GLY A 156 14.66 -16.76 -5.01
CA GLY A 156 15.57 -15.79 -4.42
C GLY A 156 15.00 -15.09 -3.19
N LEU A 157 15.83 -14.19 -2.68
CA LEU A 157 15.50 -13.29 -1.58
C LEU A 157 15.39 -11.85 -2.07
N MET A 158 14.60 -11.08 -1.36
CA MET A 158 14.43 -9.63 -1.53
C MET A 158 14.61 -8.99 -0.16
N PHE A 159 15.40 -7.94 -0.08
CA PHE A 159 15.60 -7.19 1.16
C PHE A 159 15.94 -5.74 0.86
N GLY A 160 15.56 -4.85 1.74
CA GLY A 160 15.84 -3.43 1.55
C GLY A 160 15.05 -2.53 2.45
N LEU A 161 14.81 -1.32 1.98
CA LEU A 161 14.18 -0.25 2.76
C LEU A 161 13.05 0.42 1.98
N LYS A 162 12.01 0.79 2.70
CA LYS A 162 11.09 1.86 2.31
C LYS A 162 11.56 3.13 3.00
N LEU A 163 11.76 4.20 2.24
CA LEU A 163 12.25 5.48 2.71
C LEU A 163 11.11 6.50 2.84
N PRO A 164 11.10 7.36 3.86
CA PRO A 164 10.05 8.35 4.11
C PRO A 164 10.20 9.56 3.17
N THR A 165 10.09 9.35 1.88
CA THR A 165 10.19 10.38 0.85
C THR A 165 8.85 11.05 0.56
N GLY A 166 7.74 10.42 0.95
CA GLY A 166 6.39 10.93 0.78
C GLY A 166 6.03 11.99 1.82
N ASP A 167 5.13 12.89 1.41
CA ASP A 167 4.54 13.86 2.32
C ASP A 167 3.63 13.14 3.33
N TYR A 168 3.69 13.53 4.60
CA TYR A 168 2.89 12.96 5.69
C TYR A 168 2.13 14.02 6.51
N ARG A 169 1.97 15.24 5.92
CA ARG A 169 1.25 16.38 6.52
C ARG A 169 0.38 17.11 5.50
N VAL A 170 -0.18 16.37 4.55
CA VAL A 170 -1.09 16.97 3.55
C VAL A 170 -2.36 17.41 4.24
N SER A 171 -2.75 18.67 3.98
CA SER A 171 -3.99 19.29 4.47
C SER A 171 -4.99 19.46 3.34
N ASN A 172 -6.27 19.59 3.71
CA ASN A 172 -7.34 20.00 2.80
C ASN A 172 -7.34 21.53 2.58
N ALA A 173 -8.31 22.03 1.82
CA ALA A 173 -8.47 23.46 1.52
C ALA A 173 -8.75 24.32 2.77
N ASP A 174 -9.32 23.75 3.80
CA ASP A 174 -9.66 24.40 5.07
C ASP A 174 -8.49 24.37 6.07
N GLY A 175 -7.38 23.75 5.72
CA GLY A 175 -6.18 23.62 6.54
C GLY A 175 -6.18 22.42 7.49
N SER A 176 -7.22 21.57 7.48
CA SER A 176 -7.28 20.34 8.28
C SER A 176 -6.28 19.32 7.71
N VAL A 177 -5.37 18.83 8.56
CA VAL A 177 -4.38 17.79 8.18
C VAL A 177 -5.10 16.47 8.07
N ALA A 178 -4.87 15.74 6.97
CA ALA A 178 -5.41 14.40 6.79
C ALA A 178 -4.80 13.44 7.84
N GLU A 179 -5.58 12.44 8.23
CA GLU A 179 -5.15 11.36 9.11
C GLU A 179 -3.88 10.68 8.61
N ARG A 180 -3.08 10.16 9.53
CA ARG A 180 -1.77 9.54 9.19
C ARG A 180 -1.92 8.36 8.21
N ALA A 181 -2.99 7.60 8.32
CA ALA A 181 -3.30 6.50 7.41
C ALA A 181 -3.68 6.95 6.00
N LEU A 182 -4.16 8.19 5.85
CA LEU A 182 -4.53 8.80 4.57
C LEU A 182 -3.37 9.50 3.87
N GLN A 183 -2.26 9.74 4.54
CA GLN A 183 -1.13 10.46 3.98
C GLN A 183 -0.43 9.67 2.85
N PRO A 184 0.15 10.34 1.83
CA PRO A 184 0.88 9.68 0.76
C PRO A 184 2.16 8.98 1.24
N GLY A 185 2.77 9.49 2.30
CA GLY A 185 3.91 8.90 3.00
C GLY A 185 3.59 8.58 4.47
N THR A 186 4.27 7.62 5.03
CA THR A 186 4.08 7.22 6.44
C THR A 186 4.97 8.01 7.41
N GLY A 187 6.01 8.70 6.89
CA GLY A 187 7.05 9.31 7.72
C GLY A 187 7.94 8.31 8.43
N SER A 188 7.89 7.01 8.06
CA SER A 188 8.72 5.96 8.63
C SER A 188 9.71 5.39 7.62
N THR A 189 10.90 5.01 8.10
CA THR A 189 11.79 4.10 7.37
C THR A 189 11.43 2.68 7.78
N ASP A 190 11.14 1.82 6.79
CA ASP A 190 10.75 0.45 7.06
C ASP A 190 11.76 -0.50 6.44
N PHE A 191 12.13 -1.54 7.20
CA PHE A 191 12.84 -2.69 6.66
C PHE A 191 11.88 -3.60 5.90
N VAL A 192 12.31 -4.08 4.74
CA VAL A 192 11.56 -5.02 3.89
C VAL A 192 12.40 -6.27 3.70
N LEU A 193 11.79 -7.43 3.93
CA LEU A 193 12.39 -8.74 3.70
C LEU A 193 11.39 -9.64 3.00
N GLY A 194 11.83 -10.41 2.02
CA GLY A 194 10.97 -11.33 1.33
C GLY A 194 11.70 -12.41 0.57
N GLY A 195 10.92 -13.26 -0.07
CA GLY A 195 11.41 -14.30 -0.93
C GLY A 195 10.41 -14.61 -2.02
N TYR A 196 10.91 -15.21 -3.08
CA TYR A 196 10.09 -15.66 -4.20
C TYR A 196 10.57 -16.99 -4.74
N TYR A 197 9.61 -17.69 -5.33
CA TYR A 197 9.85 -18.95 -6.05
C TYR A 197 8.93 -18.98 -7.27
N SER A 198 9.44 -19.36 -8.43
CA SER A 198 8.62 -19.66 -9.60
C SER A 198 9.19 -20.85 -10.37
N ALA A 199 8.29 -21.63 -10.95
CA ALA A 199 8.63 -22.85 -11.68
C ALA A 199 7.64 -23.04 -12.84
N PRO A 200 8.04 -23.87 -13.84
CA PRO A 200 7.12 -24.31 -14.88
C PRO A 200 5.88 -24.97 -14.27
N GLY A 201 4.75 -24.77 -14.92
CA GLY A 201 3.49 -25.42 -14.56
C GLY A 201 3.34 -26.79 -15.17
N ILE A 202 2.14 -27.37 -15.00
CA ILE A 202 1.81 -28.71 -15.51
C ILE A 202 1.67 -28.71 -17.04
N HIS A 203 1.19 -27.59 -17.60
CA HIS A 203 1.02 -27.42 -19.04
C HIS A 203 2.24 -26.72 -19.65
N LEU A 204 2.52 -27.04 -20.91
CA LEU A 204 3.62 -26.44 -21.67
C LEU A 204 3.51 -24.91 -21.64
N ASP A 205 4.62 -24.22 -21.39
CA ASP A 205 4.74 -22.75 -21.29
C ASP A 205 3.93 -22.10 -20.18
N SER A 206 3.23 -22.88 -19.33
CA SER A 206 2.62 -22.34 -18.11
C SER A 206 3.65 -22.23 -16.98
N SER A 207 3.37 -21.38 -16.00
CA SER A 207 4.22 -21.22 -14.82
C SER A 207 3.39 -20.83 -13.60
N TRP A 208 3.87 -21.22 -12.44
CA TRP A 208 3.33 -20.78 -11.17
C TRP A 208 4.40 -20.05 -10.36
N PHE A 209 3.95 -19.25 -9.43
CA PHE A 209 4.83 -18.52 -8.54
C PHE A 209 4.24 -18.34 -7.15
N VAL A 210 5.12 -18.15 -6.20
CA VAL A 210 4.81 -17.67 -4.86
C VAL A 210 5.81 -16.61 -4.46
N GLN A 211 5.32 -15.55 -3.80
CA GLN A 211 6.12 -14.46 -3.28
C GLN A 211 5.59 -14.06 -1.91
N GLY A 212 6.49 -13.98 -0.93
CA GLY A 212 6.21 -13.46 0.40
C GLY A 212 7.04 -12.22 0.67
N LEU A 213 6.42 -11.19 1.31
CA LEU A 213 7.09 -9.97 1.74
C LEU A 213 6.67 -9.63 3.16
N TYR A 214 7.63 -9.28 4.00
CA TYR A 214 7.43 -8.71 5.33
C TYR A 214 8.01 -7.30 5.37
N GLN A 215 7.27 -6.36 5.96
CA GLN A 215 7.67 -4.98 6.13
C GLN A 215 7.42 -4.52 7.55
N GLN A 216 8.40 -3.84 8.15
CA GLN A 216 8.33 -3.33 9.52
C GLN A 216 9.02 -1.97 9.63
N ALA A 217 8.36 -1.02 10.29
CA ALA A 217 8.94 0.27 10.59
C ALA A 217 10.07 0.13 11.62
N VAL A 218 11.28 0.63 11.26
CA VAL A 218 12.49 0.65 12.09
C VAL A 218 12.82 2.04 12.60
N SER A 219 12.32 3.10 11.93
CA SER A 219 12.43 4.49 12.38
C SER A 219 11.13 5.20 12.01
N THR A 220 10.64 6.07 12.89
CA THR A 220 9.34 6.74 12.76
C THR A 220 9.45 8.21 13.09
N LYS A 221 8.48 9.01 12.61
CA LYS A 221 8.35 10.44 12.92
C LYS A 221 7.01 10.70 13.58
N GLU A 222 6.98 11.74 14.42
CA GLU A 222 5.75 12.26 15.05
C GLU A 222 4.94 11.20 15.79
N GLU A 223 5.63 10.34 16.54
CA GLU A 223 4.98 9.32 17.37
C GLU A 223 3.90 8.50 16.64
N TYR A 224 4.12 8.25 15.33
CA TYR A 224 3.29 7.38 14.53
C TYR A 224 4.13 6.22 13.97
N LYS A 225 3.78 5.00 14.33
CA LYS A 225 4.40 3.79 13.83
C LYS A 225 3.36 2.95 13.07
N PRO A 226 3.49 2.83 11.75
CA PRO A 226 2.61 1.96 10.98
C PRO A 226 2.77 0.49 11.41
N GLY A 227 1.66 -0.24 11.40
CA GLY A 227 1.64 -1.66 11.71
C GLY A 227 2.49 -2.47 10.72
N ASN A 228 3.13 -3.52 11.23
CA ASN A 228 3.87 -4.45 10.40
C ASN A 228 2.96 -5.05 9.32
N GLN A 229 3.52 -5.33 8.15
CA GLN A 229 2.78 -5.90 7.03
C GLN A 229 3.41 -7.22 6.59
N PHE A 230 2.56 -8.18 6.29
CA PHE A 230 2.95 -9.42 5.63
C PHE A 230 2.08 -9.62 4.40
N GLN A 231 2.70 -9.83 3.25
CA GLN A 231 2.06 -10.08 1.98
C GLN A 231 2.44 -11.45 1.47
N LEU A 232 1.47 -12.20 0.95
CA LEU A 232 1.69 -13.47 0.28
C LEU A 232 0.91 -13.46 -1.04
N ASN A 233 1.62 -13.65 -2.14
CA ASN A 233 1.07 -13.71 -3.49
C ASN A 233 1.37 -15.08 -4.08
N VAL A 234 0.33 -15.75 -4.59
CA VAL A 234 0.44 -17.00 -5.32
C VAL A 234 -0.26 -16.82 -6.65
N GLY A 235 0.35 -17.23 -7.74
CA GLY A 235 -0.26 -17.07 -9.05
C GLY A 235 0.12 -18.16 -10.03
N TYR A 236 -0.72 -18.26 -11.06
CA TYR A 236 -0.54 -19.18 -12.17
C TYR A 236 -0.72 -18.43 -13.49
N ARG A 237 0.23 -18.61 -14.39
CA ARG A 237 0.19 -18.09 -15.77
C ARG A 237 -0.07 -19.23 -16.72
N TYR A 238 -1.00 -19.01 -17.64
CA TYR A 238 -1.39 -19.98 -18.65
C TYR A 238 -1.36 -19.32 -20.03
N PRO A 239 -0.62 -19.86 -21.01
CA PRO A 239 -0.59 -19.31 -22.37
C PRO A 239 -1.93 -19.54 -23.07
N LEU A 240 -2.48 -18.49 -23.65
CA LEU A 240 -3.66 -18.50 -24.50
C LEU A 240 -3.32 -18.46 -25.99
N GLY A 241 -2.04 -18.25 -26.32
CA GLY A 241 -1.50 -18.11 -27.65
C GLY A 241 -0.02 -17.71 -27.60
N HIS A 242 0.53 -17.24 -28.70
CA HIS A 242 1.93 -16.84 -28.76
C HIS A 242 2.22 -15.62 -27.87
N ASP A 243 1.35 -14.62 -27.89
CA ASP A 243 1.60 -13.32 -27.26
C ASP A 243 0.68 -13.04 -26.07
N LEU A 244 -0.36 -13.87 -25.87
CA LEU A 244 -1.37 -13.67 -24.83
C LEU A 244 -1.29 -14.76 -23.75
N GLN A 245 -1.28 -14.33 -22.50
CA GLN A 245 -1.30 -15.22 -21.34
C GLN A 245 -2.43 -14.81 -20.38
N ALA A 246 -3.14 -15.79 -19.84
CA ALA A 246 -4.01 -15.60 -18.69
C ALA A 246 -3.20 -15.63 -17.40
N LEU A 247 -3.59 -14.81 -16.44
CA LEU A 247 -3.01 -14.77 -15.11
C LEU A 247 -4.12 -14.93 -14.08
N LEU A 248 -3.95 -15.80 -13.12
CA LEU A 248 -4.80 -15.91 -11.95
C LEU A 248 -3.95 -15.84 -10.71
N GLN A 249 -4.27 -14.91 -9.79
CA GLN A 249 -3.53 -14.76 -8.55
C GLN A 249 -4.46 -14.81 -7.33
N ILE A 250 -3.91 -15.29 -6.22
CA ILE A 250 -4.42 -15.08 -4.87
C ILE A 250 -3.42 -14.17 -4.17
N ASN A 251 -3.89 -13.02 -3.71
CA ASN A 251 -3.10 -12.02 -3.04
C ASN A 251 -3.61 -11.85 -1.61
N SER A 252 -2.74 -12.00 -0.64
CA SER A 252 -3.08 -11.90 0.77
C SER A 252 -2.26 -10.79 1.43
N LEU A 253 -2.92 -9.98 2.26
CA LEU A 253 -2.29 -8.95 3.07
C LEU A 253 -2.75 -9.10 4.52
N ILE A 254 -1.79 -9.09 5.43
CA ILE A 254 -2.00 -8.94 6.88
C ILE A 254 -1.27 -7.67 7.30
N LYS A 255 -2.01 -6.68 7.78
CA LYS A 255 -1.48 -5.46 8.41
C LYS A 255 -1.77 -5.50 9.89
N GLY A 256 -0.74 -5.32 10.72
CA GLY A 256 -0.87 -5.12 12.17
C GLY A 256 -1.51 -3.78 12.50
N ARG A 257 -1.83 -3.54 13.77
CA ARG A 257 -2.31 -2.25 14.26
C ARG A 257 -1.22 -1.21 14.20
N ASP A 258 -1.55 0.01 13.87
CA ASP A 258 -0.68 1.17 13.98
C ASP A 258 -0.49 1.50 15.48
N SER A 259 0.58 2.17 15.86
CA SER A 259 0.90 2.50 17.25
C SER A 259 1.61 3.84 17.38
N GLY A 260 1.62 4.39 18.61
CA GLY A 260 2.15 5.71 18.93
C GLY A 260 1.03 6.71 19.29
N ALA A 261 1.40 7.88 19.81
CA ALA A 261 0.44 8.87 20.29
C ALA A 261 -0.43 9.47 19.15
N ASN A 262 0.10 9.49 17.92
CA ASN A 262 -0.62 9.95 16.73
C ASN A 262 -1.13 8.79 15.86
N ALA A 263 -1.39 7.65 16.46
CA ALA A 263 -1.99 6.48 15.82
C ALA A 263 -3.34 6.15 16.44
N GLU A 264 -4.13 5.39 15.70
CA GLU A 264 -5.42 4.85 16.15
C GLU A 264 -5.40 3.33 16.11
N PRO A 265 -4.86 2.71 17.19
CA PRO A 265 -4.67 1.26 17.21
C PRO A 265 -5.96 0.47 17.05
N ASP A 266 -7.08 0.99 17.58
CA ASP A 266 -8.36 0.31 17.58
C ASP A 266 -9.09 0.37 16.22
N LEU A 267 -8.71 1.34 15.38
CA LEU A 267 -9.29 1.56 14.05
C LEU A 267 -8.27 1.26 12.92
N SER A 268 -7.21 0.55 13.22
CA SER A 268 -6.16 0.19 12.25
C SER A 268 -5.86 -1.30 12.28
N GLY A 269 -5.26 -1.77 11.19
CA GLY A 269 -4.92 -3.17 11.00
C GLY A 269 -6.04 -3.97 10.33
N SER A 270 -5.63 -4.88 9.44
CA SER A 270 -6.57 -5.63 8.61
C SER A 270 -5.97 -6.95 8.10
N LYS A 271 -6.85 -7.84 7.64
CA LYS A 271 -6.49 -9.04 6.89
C LYS A 271 -7.37 -9.11 5.66
N SER A 272 -6.75 -9.27 4.50
CA SER A 272 -7.47 -9.32 3.23
C SER A 272 -6.92 -10.41 2.33
N VAL A 273 -7.80 -11.05 1.59
CA VAL A 273 -7.45 -12.00 0.52
C VAL A 273 -8.23 -11.61 -0.73
N PHE A 274 -7.53 -11.48 -1.84
CA PHE A 274 -8.10 -11.12 -3.13
C PHE A 274 -7.87 -12.24 -4.14
N LEU A 275 -8.86 -12.46 -4.99
CA LEU A 275 -8.73 -13.20 -6.24
C LEU A 275 -8.48 -12.19 -7.35
N SER A 276 -7.43 -12.41 -8.15
CA SER A 276 -6.98 -11.44 -9.15
C SER A 276 -6.82 -12.11 -10.52
N PRO A 277 -7.90 -12.26 -11.29
CA PRO A 277 -7.80 -12.65 -12.69
C PRO A 277 -7.21 -11.52 -13.54
N GLY A 278 -6.42 -11.87 -14.54
CA GLY A 278 -5.75 -10.90 -15.39
C GLY A 278 -5.26 -11.48 -16.70
N LEU A 279 -4.71 -10.60 -17.52
CA LEU A 279 -4.11 -10.89 -18.81
C LEU A 279 -2.75 -10.23 -18.94
N ILE A 280 -1.85 -10.87 -19.67
CA ILE A 280 -0.55 -10.36 -20.05
C ILE A 280 -0.47 -10.47 -21.57
N TYR A 281 -0.09 -9.40 -22.23
CA TYR A 281 0.10 -9.36 -23.69
C TYR A 281 1.53 -8.93 -24.01
N SER A 282 2.29 -9.78 -24.68
CA SER A 282 3.65 -9.51 -25.13
C SER A 282 3.57 -8.81 -26.50
N VAL A 283 3.77 -7.49 -26.52
CA VAL A 283 3.79 -6.69 -27.75
C VAL A 283 5.04 -7.02 -28.54
N THR A 284 6.18 -7.16 -27.86
CA THR A 284 7.46 -7.64 -28.37
C THR A 284 8.11 -8.53 -27.32
N HIS A 285 9.29 -9.07 -27.60
CA HIS A 285 10.10 -9.80 -26.61
C HIS A 285 10.39 -8.95 -25.36
N ASP A 286 10.61 -7.65 -25.54
CA ASP A 286 11.05 -6.74 -24.47
C ASP A 286 9.96 -5.81 -23.97
N PHE A 287 8.76 -5.80 -24.58
CA PHE A 287 7.66 -4.95 -24.21
C PHE A 287 6.38 -5.75 -23.93
N GLN A 288 5.87 -5.65 -22.71
CA GLN A 288 4.68 -6.35 -22.26
C GLN A 288 3.66 -5.38 -21.65
N LEU A 289 2.40 -5.62 -21.92
CA LEU A 289 1.26 -4.99 -21.28
C LEU A 289 0.58 -6.00 -20.37
N TYR A 290 0.02 -5.53 -19.26
CA TYR A 290 -0.74 -6.39 -18.37
C TYR A 290 -1.90 -5.66 -17.71
N SER A 291 -2.92 -6.40 -17.35
CA SER A 291 -4.02 -5.89 -16.53
C SER A 291 -4.63 -7.00 -15.69
N PHE A 292 -5.18 -6.63 -14.53
CA PHE A 292 -5.95 -7.53 -13.67
C PHE A 292 -6.94 -6.75 -12.79
N VAL A 293 -7.98 -7.44 -12.39
CA VAL A 293 -8.98 -6.95 -11.42
C VAL A 293 -8.76 -7.69 -10.12
N GLN A 294 -8.76 -6.97 -9.00
CA GLN A 294 -8.66 -7.56 -7.67
C GLN A 294 -10.03 -7.56 -7.00
N LEU A 295 -10.54 -8.75 -6.72
CA LEU A 295 -11.84 -8.98 -6.10
C LEU A 295 -11.62 -9.54 -4.68
N PRO A 296 -12.08 -8.85 -3.63
CA PRO A 296 -11.90 -9.34 -2.27
C PRO A 296 -12.77 -10.57 -2.04
N ILE A 297 -12.14 -11.69 -1.65
CA ILE A 297 -12.82 -12.93 -1.27
C ILE A 297 -12.84 -13.14 0.25
N TYR A 298 -11.96 -12.45 0.98
CA TYR A 298 -11.98 -12.37 2.43
C TYR A 298 -11.48 -11.02 2.90
N ARG A 299 -12.14 -10.44 3.90
CA ARG A 299 -11.76 -9.18 4.54
C ARG A 299 -12.06 -9.25 6.03
N PHE A 300 -11.14 -8.74 6.83
CA PHE A 300 -11.30 -8.53 8.26
C PHE A 300 -10.62 -7.21 8.64
N TYR A 301 -11.33 -6.34 9.33
CA TYR A 301 -10.84 -5.04 9.78
C TYR A 301 -10.96 -4.91 11.30
N ASN A 302 -9.92 -4.44 11.96
CA ASN A 302 -9.99 -4.07 13.39
C ASN A 302 -10.73 -2.74 13.51
N GLY A 303 -11.79 -2.70 14.34
CA GLY A 303 -12.66 -1.53 14.41
C GLY A 303 -13.42 -1.27 13.10
N ILE A 304 -13.93 -0.05 12.96
CA ILE A 304 -14.68 0.38 11.78
C ILE A 304 -13.72 1.03 10.78
N GLN A 305 -13.66 0.52 9.56
CA GLN A 305 -12.78 1.04 8.51
C GLN A 305 -13.44 0.92 7.13
N LEU A 306 -13.10 1.82 6.19
CA LEU A 306 -13.43 1.64 4.78
C LEU A 306 -12.70 0.43 4.21
N SER A 307 -13.42 -0.39 3.49
CA SER A 307 -12.90 -1.59 2.86
C SER A 307 -12.67 -1.40 1.37
N VAL A 308 -11.67 -2.11 0.83
CA VAL A 308 -11.49 -2.22 -0.62
C VAL A 308 -12.66 -3.03 -1.21
N ASP A 309 -13.46 -2.41 -2.08
CA ASP A 309 -14.57 -3.09 -2.76
C ASP A 309 -14.07 -3.86 -3.98
N TRP A 310 -13.20 -3.24 -4.74
CA TRP A 310 -12.48 -3.81 -5.86
C TRP A 310 -11.30 -2.92 -6.22
N ALA A 311 -10.33 -3.48 -6.93
CA ALA A 311 -9.27 -2.71 -7.51
C ALA A 311 -9.01 -3.14 -8.97
N PHE A 312 -8.52 -2.22 -9.77
CA PHE A 312 -8.06 -2.47 -11.13
C PHE A 312 -6.61 -2.05 -11.27
N VAL A 313 -5.85 -2.89 -11.93
CA VAL A 313 -4.44 -2.63 -12.21
C VAL A 313 -4.20 -2.81 -13.70
N ALA A 314 -3.48 -1.86 -14.28
CA ALA A 314 -2.95 -1.97 -15.64
C ALA A 314 -1.52 -1.45 -15.65
N GLY A 315 -0.67 -2.05 -16.46
CA GLY A 315 0.70 -1.60 -16.55
C GLY A 315 1.41 -2.06 -17.82
N ALA A 316 2.61 -1.52 -17.96
CA ALA A 316 3.51 -1.79 -19.05
C ALA A 316 4.93 -2.04 -18.52
N THR A 317 5.58 -3.04 -19.05
CA THR A 317 6.97 -3.39 -18.71
C THR A 317 7.84 -3.34 -19.97
N VAL A 318 8.97 -2.64 -19.89
CA VAL A 318 9.98 -2.56 -20.96
C VAL A 318 11.32 -3.05 -20.41
N ARG A 319 12.06 -3.83 -21.20
CA ARG A 319 13.45 -4.24 -20.94
C ARG A 319 14.37 -3.60 -21.97
N PHE A 320 15.56 -3.17 -21.52
CA PHE A 320 16.57 -2.55 -22.38
C PHE A 320 17.97 -2.64 -21.77
#